data_40368f6f7e78a132a865dba056e6f976
#
_entry.id   40368f6f7e78a132a865dba056e6f976
#
_cell.length_a   1.000
_cell.length_b   1.000
_cell.length_c   1.000
_cell.angle_alpha   90.00
_cell.angle_beta   90.00
_cell.angle_gamma   90.00
#
_symmetry.space_group_name_H-M   'P 1'
#
loop_
_entity.id
_entity.type
_entity.pdbx_description
1 polymer ?
#
loop_
_entity_poly.entity_id
_entity_poly.type
_entity_poly.pdbx_seq_one_letter_code
_entity_poly.pdbx_strand_id
1 'polypeptide(L)'
;MGALIGLAGLQNTNKVNKFVMSGSFLQPPIIQMLQSLVLRIESMRLGNMGYSNVMNFLVFGLFNKAIKNSQTPNDWLSCNKDSVNDYFKDPDCGFIVSNSIWNDLLLGSKHTYMSKNLSKLDSHLDIFLMSGHEDVVGNFGNGPKRILKLIHQNNINAKLKLYKSMRHEILNEIDNHVVYDEIISFLIDE
;
A
#
# COMPACT_ATOMS: atom_id res chain seq x y z
N MET A 1 0.71 0.72 4.20
CA MET A 1 -0.13 1.34 5.26
C MET A 1 0.02 2.86 5.28
N GLY A 2 1.22 3.43 5.38
CA GLY A 2 1.47 4.87 5.47
C GLY A 2 0.74 5.72 4.42
N ALA A 3 0.77 5.32 3.14
CA ALA A 3 0.07 6.03 2.07
C ALA A 3 -1.46 6.12 2.30
N LEU A 4 -2.07 5.07 2.85
CA LEU A 4 -3.50 5.06 3.20
C LEU A 4 -3.81 6.03 4.34
N ILE A 5 -3.00 6.01 5.40
CA ILE A 5 -3.14 6.90 6.57
C ILE A 5 -2.93 8.36 6.15
N GLY A 6 -1.90 8.63 5.34
CA GLY A 6 -1.62 9.96 4.82
C GLY A 6 -2.80 10.52 4.00
N LEU A 7 -3.33 9.72 3.07
CA LEU A 7 -4.49 10.13 2.26
C LEU A 7 -5.74 10.38 3.12
N ALA A 8 -5.99 9.53 4.14
CA ALA A 8 -7.09 9.75 5.09
C ALA A 8 -6.91 11.02 5.93
N GLY A 9 -5.67 11.33 6.33
CA GLY A 9 -5.34 12.58 7.04
C GLY A 9 -5.63 13.81 6.19
N LEU A 10 -5.28 13.79 4.91
CA LEU A 10 -5.52 14.89 3.97
C LEU A 10 -7.00 15.18 3.70
N GLN A 11 -7.90 14.24 3.97
CA GLN A 11 -9.35 14.49 3.89
C GLN A 11 -9.86 15.42 5.01
N ASN A 12 -9.00 15.81 5.95
CA ASN A 12 -9.34 16.67 7.09
C ASN A 12 -8.46 17.93 7.19
N THR A 13 -7.66 18.23 6.16
CA THR A 13 -6.78 19.40 6.12
C THR A 13 -6.57 19.88 4.68
N ASN A 14 -6.41 21.19 4.51
CA ASN A 14 -6.05 21.84 3.26
C ASN A 14 -4.66 22.51 3.31
N LYS A 15 -3.81 22.08 4.24
CA LYS A 15 -2.48 22.69 4.46
C LYS A 15 -1.37 22.03 3.64
N VAL A 16 -1.70 21.03 2.83
CA VAL A 16 -0.73 20.28 2.02
C VAL A 16 -1.11 20.39 0.57
N ASN A 17 -0.17 20.89 -0.25
CA ASN A 17 -0.38 21.09 -1.67
C ASN A 17 0.15 19.93 -2.53
N LYS A 18 1.12 19.16 -2.02
CA LYS A 18 1.73 18.02 -2.73
C LYS A 18 1.82 16.80 -1.84
N PHE A 19 1.46 15.64 -2.39
CA PHE A 19 1.49 14.38 -1.64
C PHE A 19 2.04 13.24 -2.50
N VAL A 20 3.05 12.54 -1.98
CA VAL A 20 3.62 11.35 -2.63
C VAL A 20 3.10 10.09 -1.95
N MET A 21 2.55 9.19 -2.75
CA MET A 21 2.03 7.89 -2.31
C MET A 21 2.89 6.76 -2.87
N SER A 22 3.78 6.18 -2.08
CA SER A 22 4.59 5.02 -2.46
C SER A 22 3.92 3.71 -2.05
N GLY A 23 3.97 2.69 -2.91
CA GLY A 23 3.54 1.32 -2.60
C GLY A 23 2.06 1.22 -2.19
N SER A 24 1.23 2.13 -2.69
CA SER A 24 -0.20 2.15 -2.36
C SER A 24 -0.97 1.09 -3.14
N PHE A 25 -2.00 0.52 -2.51
CA PHE A 25 -2.82 -0.51 -3.14
C PHE A 25 -4.30 -0.32 -2.84
N LEU A 26 -5.13 -0.80 -3.76
CA LEU A 26 -6.56 -0.94 -3.56
C LEU A 26 -7.01 -2.26 -4.18
N GLN A 27 -7.45 -3.18 -3.32
CA GLN A 27 -7.96 -4.47 -3.77
C GLN A 27 -9.33 -4.34 -4.46
N PRO A 28 -9.65 -5.24 -5.42
CA PRO A 28 -10.99 -5.33 -5.96
C PRO A 28 -12.04 -5.57 -4.85
N PRO A 29 -13.28 -5.06 -4.99
CA PRO A 29 -14.32 -5.21 -3.97
C PRO A 29 -14.59 -6.68 -3.58
N ILE A 30 -14.52 -7.60 -4.55
CA ILE A 30 -14.74 -9.02 -4.29
C ILE A 30 -13.64 -9.60 -3.37
N ILE A 31 -12.38 -9.18 -3.54
CA ILE A 31 -11.28 -9.62 -2.69
C ILE A 31 -11.45 -9.05 -1.27
N GLN A 32 -11.82 -7.77 -1.16
CA GLN A 32 -12.11 -7.14 0.14
C GLN A 32 -13.26 -7.86 0.87
N MET A 33 -14.31 -8.26 0.15
CA MET A 33 -15.42 -9.00 0.71
C MET A 33 -14.97 -10.38 1.25
N LEU A 34 -14.19 -11.13 0.46
CA LEU A 34 -13.66 -12.42 0.88
C LEU A 34 -12.73 -12.30 2.09
N GLN A 35 -11.82 -11.31 2.09
CA GLN A 35 -10.96 -11.04 3.24
C GLN A 35 -11.77 -10.69 4.49
N SER A 36 -12.82 -9.87 4.36
CA SER A 36 -13.71 -9.52 5.47
C SER A 36 -14.43 -10.74 6.04
N LEU A 37 -14.87 -11.67 5.18
CA LEU A 37 -15.51 -12.91 5.62
C LEU A 37 -14.56 -13.80 6.41
N VAL A 38 -13.36 -14.02 5.88
CA VAL A 38 -12.32 -14.81 6.57
C VAL A 38 -11.97 -14.17 7.90
N LEU A 39 -11.76 -12.84 7.92
CA LEU A 39 -11.43 -12.12 9.14
C LEU A 39 -12.53 -12.21 10.19
N ARG A 40 -13.81 -12.18 9.78
CA ARG A 40 -14.94 -12.35 10.69
C ARG A 40 -14.92 -13.74 11.34
N ILE A 41 -14.63 -14.79 10.57
CA ILE A 41 -14.51 -16.15 11.09
C ILE A 41 -13.33 -16.25 12.08
N GLU A 42 -12.17 -15.70 11.71
CA GLU A 42 -10.98 -15.71 12.57
C GLU A 42 -11.19 -14.89 13.86
N SER A 43 -11.91 -13.77 13.78
CA SER A 43 -12.25 -12.97 14.96
C SER A 43 -13.24 -13.68 15.89
N MET A 44 -14.17 -14.47 15.36
CA MET A 44 -15.03 -15.34 16.19
C MET A 44 -14.25 -16.47 16.85
N ARG A 45 -13.23 -17.02 16.17
CA ARG A 45 -12.41 -18.14 16.65
C ARG A 45 -11.35 -17.71 17.66
N LEU A 46 -10.69 -16.57 17.46
CA LEU A 46 -9.50 -16.14 18.20
C LEU A 46 -9.73 -14.85 19.01
N GLY A 47 -10.87 -14.20 18.84
CA GLY A 47 -11.13 -12.86 19.36
C GLY A 47 -10.45 -11.75 18.54
N ASN A 48 -10.82 -10.50 18.81
CA ASN A 48 -10.28 -9.34 18.10
C ASN A 48 -8.78 -9.11 18.35
N MET A 49 -8.30 -9.43 19.53
CA MET A 49 -6.87 -9.34 19.90
C MET A 49 -6.07 -10.58 19.52
N GLY A 50 -6.72 -11.61 18.98
CA GLY A 50 -6.06 -12.84 18.52
C GLY A 50 -5.24 -12.61 17.25
N TYR A 51 -4.23 -13.45 17.06
CA TYR A 51 -3.30 -13.41 15.92
C TYR A 51 -3.65 -14.52 14.94
N SER A 52 -4.12 -14.16 13.75
CA SER A 52 -4.52 -15.13 12.72
C SER A 52 -3.39 -15.46 11.77
N ASN A 53 -2.86 -16.68 11.87
CA ASN A 53 -1.94 -17.23 10.87
C ASN A 53 -2.60 -17.36 9.48
N VAL A 54 -3.93 -17.59 9.44
CA VAL A 54 -4.68 -17.67 8.18
C VAL A 54 -4.67 -16.33 7.49
N MET A 55 -4.99 -15.22 8.19
CA MET A 55 -4.93 -13.88 7.62
C MET A 55 -3.52 -13.51 7.20
N ASN A 56 -2.52 -13.79 8.03
CA ASN A 56 -1.12 -13.53 7.72
C ASN A 56 -0.69 -14.26 6.43
N PHE A 57 -1.06 -15.54 6.29
CA PHE A 57 -0.76 -16.31 5.08
C PHE A 57 -1.51 -15.79 3.84
N LEU A 58 -2.80 -15.47 3.96
CA LEU A 58 -3.61 -14.97 2.85
C LEU A 58 -3.15 -13.61 2.32
N VAL A 59 -2.47 -12.83 3.14
CA VAL A 59 -1.89 -11.56 2.72
C VAL A 59 -0.41 -11.78 2.37
N PHE A 60 0.46 -11.88 3.36
CA PHE A 60 1.92 -11.90 3.13
C PHE A 60 2.42 -13.19 2.49
N GLY A 61 1.85 -14.35 2.88
CA GLY A 61 2.24 -15.64 2.31
C GLY A 61 1.92 -15.74 0.82
N LEU A 62 0.79 -15.20 0.38
CA LEU A 62 0.42 -15.16 -1.05
C LEU A 62 1.27 -14.16 -1.84
N PHE A 63 1.62 -13.02 -1.24
CA PHE A 63 2.52 -12.07 -1.89
C PHE A 63 3.86 -12.73 -2.18
N ASN A 64 4.43 -13.41 -1.19
CA ASN A 64 5.72 -14.05 -1.37
C ASN A 64 5.68 -15.24 -2.37
N LYS A 65 4.59 -16.00 -2.40
CA LYS A 65 4.40 -17.06 -3.41
C LYS A 65 4.35 -16.57 -4.85
N ALA A 66 3.99 -15.32 -5.08
CA ALA A 66 3.99 -14.71 -6.41
C ALA A 66 5.40 -14.33 -6.89
N ILE A 67 6.40 -14.34 -5.98
CA ILE A 67 7.80 -14.05 -6.32
C ILE A 67 8.49 -15.34 -6.75
N LYS A 68 9.01 -15.35 -7.98
CA LYS A 68 9.79 -16.48 -8.50
C LYS A 68 11.12 -16.60 -7.76
N ASN A 69 11.48 -17.82 -7.36
CA ASN A 69 12.73 -18.13 -6.68
C ASN A 69 12.94 -17.33 -5.37
N SER A 70 11.86 -17.08 -4.64
CA SER A 70 11.89 -16.44 -3.34
C SER A 70 12.82 -17.20 -2.38
N GLN A 71 13.70 -16.50 -1.67
CA GLN A 71 14.67 -17.05 -0.71
C GLN A 71 14.27 -16.78 0.75
N THR A 72 13.48 -15.71 0.98
CA THR A 72 12.97 -15.31 2.28
C THR A 72 11.44 -15.15 2.23
N PRO A 73 10.73 -15.13 3.36
CA PRO A 73 9.29 -14.84 3.37
C PRO A 73 8.95 -13.38 2.99
N ASN A 74 9.95 -12.53 2.82
CA ASN A 74 9.79 -11.08 2.62
C ASN A 74 10.30 -10.58 1.27
N ASP A 75 10.64 -11.46 0.33
CA ASP A 75 11.18 -11.07 -0.98
C ASP A 75 10.22 -10.20 -1.82
N TRP A 76 8.93 -10.21 -1.47
CA TRP A 76 7.94 -9.33 -2.10
C TRP A 76 8.17 -7.84 -1.83
N LEU A 77 9.00 -7.49 -0.83
CA LEU A 77 9.30 -6.10 -0.45
C LEU A 77 10.17 -5.40 -1.50
N SER A 78 11.31 -6.00 -1.87
CA SER A 78 12.29 -5.37 -2.77
C SER A 78 13.09 -6.42 -3.55
N CYS A 79 13.66 -6.02 -4.68
CA CYS A 79 14.69 -6.75 -5.41
C CYS A 79 16.07 -6.62 -4.75
N ASN A 80 16.25 -5.62 -3.89
CA ASN A 80 17.48 -5.40 -3.10
C ASN A 80 17.52 -6.41 -1.94
N LYS A 81 18.38 -7.42 -2.10
CA LYS A 81 18.52 -8.51 -1.11
C LYS A 81 19.02 -8.02 0.25
N ASP A 82 19.83 -7.00 0.28
CA ASP A 82 20.37 -6.46 1.53
C ASP A 82 19.23 -5.82 2.34
N SER A 83 18.42 -4.97 1.71
CA SER A 83 17.23 -4.38 2.35
C SER A 83 16.23 -5.43 2.83
N VAL A 84 16.00 -6.49 2.03
CA VAL A 84 15.12 -7.61 2.45
C VAL A 84 15.70 -8.37 3.63
N ASN A 85 17.03 -8.61 3.65
CA ASN A 85 17.70 -9.30 4.75
C ASN A 85 17.70 -8.45 6.03
N ASP A 86 17.87 -7.14 5.92
CA ASP A 86 17.79 -6.24 7.07
C ASP A 86 16.40 -6.26 7.67
N TYR A 87 15.34 -6.14 6.84
CA TYR A 87 13.96 -6.29 7.27
C TYR A 87 13.69 -7.65 7.95
N PHE A 88 14.20 -8.73 7.37
CA PHE A 88 13.99 -10.09 7.90
C PHE A 88 14.67 -10.32 9.25
N LYS A 89 15.81 -9.67 9.51
CA LYS A 89 16.55 -9.78 10.77
C LYS A 89 16.05 -8.82 11.86
N ASP A 90 15.32 -7.79 11.48
CA ASP A 90 14.81 -6.79 12.41
C ASP A 90 13.66 -7.37 13.23
N PRO A 91 13.78 -7.47 14.58
CA PRO A 91 12.73 -8.01 15.44
C PRO A 91 11.46 -7.14 15.47
N ASP A 92 11.56 -5.87 15.07
CA ASP A 92 10.44 -4.95 15.00
C ASP A 92 9.72 -4.97 13.64
N CYS A 93 10.17 -5.85 12.72
CA CYS A 93 9.60 -6.04 11.40
C CYS A 93 8.99 -7.44 11.22
N GLY A 94 8.03 -7.55 10.32
CA GLY A 94 7.45 -8.85 9.88
C GLY A 94 6.64 -9.60 10.94
N PHE A 95 6.31 -9.02 12.07
CA PHE A 95 5.50 -9.67 13.11
C PHE A 95 4.05 -9.83 12.69
N ILE A 96 3.40 -10.87 13.24
CA ILE A 96 1.97 -11.12 12.98
C ILE A 96 1.14 -10.12 13.76
N VAL A 97 0.22 -9.45 13.06
CA VAL A 97 -0.67 -8.46 13.66
C VAL A 97 -1.99 -9.08 14.12
N SER A 98 -2.66 -8.42 15.07
CA SER A 98 -3.96 -8.87 15.60
C SER A 98 -5.09 -8.75 14.57
N ASN A 99 -6.18 -9.47 14.80
CA ASN A 99 -7.39 -9.38 13.99
C ASN A 99 -7.98 -7.97 13.96
N SER A 100 -7.85 -7.19 15.04
CA SER A 100 -8.29 -5.79 15.07
C SER A 100 -7.53 -4.94 14.05
N ILE A 101 -6.22 -5.09 13.90
CA ILE A 101 -5.42 -4.34 12.92
C ILE A 101 -5.86 -4.70 11.49
N TRP A 102 -6.10 -5.98 11.20
CA TRP A 102 -6.65 -6.39 9.89
C TRP A 102 -8.00 -5.74 9.61
N ASN A 103 -8.89 -5.71 10.61
CA ASN A 103 -10.19 -5.07 10.50
C ASN A 103 -10.08 -3.57 10.25
N ASP A 104 -9.21 -2.89 10.99
CA ASP A 104 -8.99 -1.45 10.85
C ASP A 104 -8.40 -1.10 9.47
N LEU A 105 -7.50 -1.94 8.95
CA LEU A 105 -6.96 -1.78 7.59
C LEU A 105 -8.04 -1.94 6.51
N LEU A 106 -8.91 -2.96 6.63
CA LEU A 106 -10.00 -3.17 5.69
C LEU A 106 -11.02 -2.04 5.73
N LEU A 107 -11.45 -1.64 6.94
CA LEU A 107 -12.39 -0.54 7.14
C LEU A 107 -11.78 0.81 6.73
N GLY A 108 -10.54 1.06 7.12
CA GLY A 108 -9.80 2.27 6.76
C GLY A 108 -9.64 2.41 5.26
N SER A 109 -9.26 1.32 4.56
CA SER A 109 -9.17 1.33 3.10
C SER A 109 -10.52 1.63 2.47
N LYS A 110 -11.58 0.92 2.87
CA LYS A 110 -12.94 1.15 2.37
C LYS A 110 -13.37 2.60 2.60
N HIS A 111 -13.17 3.13 3.81
CA HIS A 111 -13.57 4.48 4.18
C HIS A 111 -12.82 5.54 3.38
N THR A 112 -11.49 5.43 3.31
CA THR A 112 -10.62 6.42 2.66
C THR A 112 -10.92 6.55 1.17
N TYR A 113 -11.17 5.44 0.48
CA TYR A 113 -11.44 5.45 -0.96
C TYR A 113 -12.92 5.62 -1.34
N MET A 114 -13.82 5.89 -0.38
CA MET A 114 -15.20 6.29 -0.71
C MET A 114 -15.20 7.66 -1.39
N SER A 115 -15.98 7.82 -2.49
CA SER A 115 -16.07 9.09 -3.23
C SER A 115 -16.42 10.28 -2.31
N LYS A 116 -17.36 10.10 -1.36
CA LYS A 116 -17.71 11.14 -0.38
C LYS A 116 -16.56 11.60 0.52
N ASN A 117 -15.50 10.79 0.68
CA ASN A 117 -14.32 11.14 1.46
C ASN A 117 -13.21 11.67 0.55
N LEU A 118 -13.05 11.10 -0.65
CA LEU A 118 -12.13 11.64 -1.65
C LEU A 118 -12.52 13.07 -2.08
N SER A 119 -13.82 13.38 -2.16
CA SER A 119 -14.30 14.73 -2.48
C SER A 119 -14.02 15.78 -1.38
N LYS A 120 -13.49 15.38 -0.21
CA LYS A 120 -13.02 16.32 0.83
C LYS A 120 -11.57 16.74 0.64
N LEU A 121 -10.83 16.08 -0.24
CA LEU A 121 -9.46 16.49 -0.56
C LEU A 121 -9.47 17.88 -1.18
N ASP A 122 -8.46 18.67 -0.88
CA ASP A 122 -8.30 20.00 -1.47
C ASP A 122 -8.15 19.88 -2.99
N SER A 123 -8.87 20.70 -3.75
CA SER A 123 -8.81 20.75 -5.21
C SER A 123 -7.44 21.19 -5.75
N HIS A 124 -6.62 21.84 -4.93
CA HIS A 124 -5.25 22.26 -5.25
C HIS A 124 -4.20 21.21 -4.86
N LEU A 125 -4.63 20.08 -4.32
CA LEU A 125 -3.72 19.00 -3.92
C LEU A 125 -3.24 18.24 -5.17
N ASP A 126 -1.94 18.21 -5.37
CA ASP A 126 -1.28 17.36 -6.35
C ASP A 126 -0.82 16.05 -5.73
N ILE A 127 -1.21 14.93 -6.33
CA ILE A 127 -0.85 13.60 -5.83
C ILE A 127 0.06 12.87 -6.82
N PHE A 128 1.20 12.38 -6.33
CA PHE A 128 2.08 11.54 -7.10
C PHE A 128 2.05 10.11 -6.56
N LEU A 129 1.39 9.20 -7.29
CA LEU A 129 1.39 7.77 -7.00
C LEU A 129 2.62 7.11 -7.62
N MET A 130 3.34 6.36 -6.82
CA MET A 130 4.56 5.66 -7.23
C MET A 130 4.49 4.20 -6.77
N SER A 131 4.85 3.26 -7.62
CA SER A 131 4.86 1.82 -7.29
C SER A 131 5.83 1.07 -8.18
N GLY A 132 6.36 -0.04 -7.70
CA GLY A 132 7.09 -0.98 -8.55
C GLY A 132 6.15 -1.67 -9.55
N HIS A 133 6.65 -1.92 -10.76
CA HIS A 133 5.89 -2.70 -11.75
C HIS A 133 5.75 -4.17 -11.31
N GLU A 134 6.71 -4.67 -10.51
CA GLU A 134 6.72 -6.02 -9.95
C GLU A 134 6.13 -6.08 -8.52
N ASP A 135 5.50 -4.99 -8.06
CA ASP A 135 4.83 -4.93 -6.77
C ASP A 135 3.58 -5.82 -6.74
N VAL A 136 3.70 -6.98 -6.09
CA VAL A 136 2.60 -7.94 -5.91
C VAL A 136 1.49 -7.40 -5.01
N VAL A 137 1.83 -6.54 -4.03
CA VAL A 137 0.86 -5.87 -3.14
C VAL A 137 -0.03 -4.93 -3.94
N GLY A 138 0.58 -4.16 -4.84
CA GLY A 138 -0.09 -3.30 -5.81
C GLY A 138 -0.74 -4.05 -6.96
N ASN A 139 -0.74 -5.40 -6.93
CA ASN A 139 -1.23 -6.24 -8.04
C ASN A 139 -0.61 -5.81 -9.38
N PHE A 140 0.72 -5.73 -9.42
CA PHE A 140 1.51 -5.38 -10.60
C PHE A 140 1.04 -4.06 -11.25
N GLY A 141 0.81 -3.04 -10.42
CA GLY A 141 0.37 -1.70 -10.83
C GLY A 141 -1.14 -1.54 -11.03
N ASN A 142 -1.94 -2.60 -10.97
CA ASN A 142 -3.40 -2.48 -11.13
C ASN A 142 -4.07 -1.81 -9.92
N GLY A 143 -3.53 -1.99 -8.71
CA GLY A 143 -3.99 -1.31 -7.50
C GLY A 143 -3.82 0.22 -7.59
N PRO A 144 -2.60 0.73 -7.83
CA PRO A 144 -2.37 2.16 -8.03
C PRO A 144 -3.18 2.76 -9.19
N LYS A 145 -3.36 2.04 -10.30
CA LYS A 145 -4.22 2.50 -11.42
C LYS A 145 -5.69 2.67 -10.98
N ARG A 146 -6.21 1.78 -10.12
CA ARG A 146 -7.56 1.94 -9.55
C ARG A 146 -7.65 3.17 -8.65
N ILE A 147 -6.64 3.40 -7.82
CA ILE A 147 -6.57 4.59 -6.96
C ILE A 147 -6.54 5.86 -7.81
N LEU A 148 -5.67 5.92 -8.82
CA LEU A 148 -5.59 7.06 -9.75
C LEU A 148 -6.94 7.37 -10.39
N LYS A 149 -7.64 6.33 -10.88
CA LYS A 149 -8.98 6.50 -11.47
C LYS A 149 -9.97 7.11 -10.48
N LEU A 150 -9.98 6.64 -9.23
CA LEU A 150 -10.88 7.19 -8.19
C LEU A 150 -10.55 8.64 -7.85
N ILE A 151 -9.28 8.98 -7.76
CA ILE A 151 -8.81 10.35 -7.49
C ILE A 151 -9.26 11.29 -8.62
N HIS A 152 -9.04 10.91 -9.88
CA HIS A 152 -9.47 11.69 -11.05
C HIS A 152 -11.01 11.84 -11.13
N GLN A 153 -11.77 10.80 -10.74
CA GLN A 153 -13.24 10.87 -10.68
C GLN A 153 -13.76 11.88 -9.65
N ASN A 154 -12.91 12.30 -8.70
CA ASN A 154 -13.22 13.34 -7.71
C ASN A 154 -12.55 14.67 -8.03
N ASN A 155 -12.08 14.88 -9.29
CA ASN A 155 -11.46 16.11 -9.79
C ASN A 155 -10.19 16.55 -9.05
N ILE A 156 -9.45 15.60 -8.48
CA ILE A 156 -8.16 15.86 -7.85
C ILE A 156 -7.05 15.55 -8.86
N ASN A 157 -6.05 16.43 -8.93
CA ASN A 157 -4.89 16.21 -9.80
C ASN A 157 -4.00 15.10 -9.27
N ALA A 158 -3.67 14.14 -10.13
CA ALA A 158 -2.80 13.04 -9.76
C ALA A 158 -2.07 12.46 -10.96
N LYS A 159 -0.85 11.99 -10.73
CA LYS A 159 -0.07 11.23 -11.71
C LYS A 159 0.40 9.90 -11.12
N LEU A 160 0.66 8.92 -11.98
CA LEU A 160 1.16 7.60 -11.60
C LEU A 160 2.44 7.28 -12.36
N LYS A 161 3.46 6.84 -11.63
CA LYS A 161 4.68 6.24 -12.19
C LYS A 161 4.83 4.80 -11.72
N LEU A 162 5.06 3.89 -12.66
CA LEU A 162 5.41 2.50 -12.38
C LEU A 162 6.88 2.28 -12.77
N TYR A 163 7.70 1.86 -11.79
CA TYR A 163 9.12 1.61 -11.98
C TYR A 163 9.35 0.16 -12.40
N LYS A 164 10.02 -0.03 -13.54
CA LYS A 164 10.39 -1.37 -14.02
C LYS A 164 11.36 -2.03 -13.03
N SER A 165 11.26 -3.34 -12.88
CA SER A 165 12.15 -4.15 -12.04
C SER A 165 12.21 -3.73 -10.56
N MET A 166 11.19 -3.01 -10.07
CA MET A 166 11.03 -2.67 -8.67
C MET A 166 9.78 -3.33 -8.10
N ARG A 167 9.84 -3.70 -6.80
CA ARG A 167 8.76 -4.30 -6.02
C ARG A 167 8.07 -3.26 -5.14
N HIS A 168 7.64 -3.67 -3.94
CA HIS A 168 6.78 -2.84 -3.08
C HIS A 168 7.49 -1.61 -2.49
N GLU A 169 8.71 -1.78 -2.01
CA GLU A 169 9.48 -0.73 -1.35
C GLU A 169 10.45 -0.05 -2.33
N ILE A 170 9.91 0.73 -3.25
CA ILE A 170 10.70 1.39 -4.31
C ILE A 170 11.82 2.30 -3.80
N LEU A 171 11.70 2.81 -2.56
CA LEU A 171 12.73 3.63 -1.91
C LEU A 171 13.91 2.80 -1.37
N ASN A 172 13.73 1.48 -1.26
CA ASN A 172 14.75 0.53 -0.79
C ASN A 172 15.28 -0.37 -1.92
N GLU A 173 14.94 -0.06 -3.17
CA GLU A 173 15.44 -0.77 -4.33
C GLU A 173 16.89 -0.38 -4.67
N ILE A 174 17.56 -1.18 -5.51
CA ILE A 174 18.94 -0.95 -5.93
C ILE A 174 19.07 0.41 -6.63
N ASP A 175 18.16 0.70 -7.55
CA ASP A 175 18.15 1.94 -8.35
C ASP A 175 17.24 3.02 -7.75
N ASN A 176 17.15 3.08 -6.42
CA ASN A 176 16.25 4.00 -5.70
C ASN A 176 16.56 5.50 -5.94
N HIS A 177 17.78 5.84 -6.36
CA HIS A 177 18.17 7.21 -6.68
C HIS A 177 17.23 7.85 -7.73
N VAL A 178 16.78 7.06 -8.74
CA VAL A 178 15.82 7.54 -9.74
C VAL A 178 14.48 7.93 -9.09
N VAL A 179 14.06 7.18 -8.08
CA VAL A 179 12.82 7.45 -7.34
C VAL A 179 12.96 8.72 -6.51
N TYR A 180 14.10 8.89 -5.82
CA TYR A 180 14.37 10.09 -5.03
C TYR A 180 14.41 11.35 -5.90
N ASP A 181 15.11 11.31 -7.05
CA ASP A 181 15.20 12.43 -7.98
C ASP A 181 13.80 12.86 -8.49
N GLU A 182 12.94 11.91 -8.83
CA GLU A 182 11.57 12.20 -9.27
C GLU A 182 10.68 12.74 -8.14
N ILE A 183 10.86 12.28 -6.89
CA ILE A 183 10.16 12.84 -5.72
C ILE A 183 10.61 14.29 -5.49
N ILE A 184 11.92 14.54 -5.50
CA ILE A 184 12.47 15.88 -5.30
C ILE A 184 11.94 16.81 -6.41
N SER A 185 12.06 16.42 -7.68
CA SER A 185 11.53 17.18 -8.79
C SER A 185 10.03 17.51 -8.59
N PHE A 186 9.21 16.51 -8.25
CA PHE A 186 7.79 16.74 -8.00
C PHE A 186 7.52 17.73 -6.86
N LEU A 187 8.33 17.69 -5.81
CA LEU A 187 8.12 18.56 -4.63
C LEU A 187 8.56 20.00 -4.88
N ILE A 188 9.61 20.23 -5.70
CA ILE A 188 10.16 21.58 -5.96
C ILE A 188 9.58 22.25 -7.22
N ASP A 189 8.99 21.51 -8.17
CA ASP A 189 8.30 22.10 -9.34
C ASP A 189 7.15 22.99 -8.85
N GLU A 190 7.09 24.26 -9.31
CA GLU A 190 6.04 25.23 -8.98
C GLU A 190 4.74 24.95 -9.76
#